data_a58dfbb9a9914728f987728a407ac8aa
#
_entry.id   a58dfbb9a9914728f987728a407ac8aa
#
_cell.length_a   1.000
_cell.length_b   1.000
_cell.length_c   1.000
_cell.angle_alpha   90.00
_cell.angle_beta   90.00
_cell.angle_gamma   90.00
#
_symmetry.space_group_name_H-M   'P 1'
#
loop_
_entity.id
_entity.type
_entity.pdbx_description
1 polymer ?
#
loop_
_entity_poly.entity_id
_entity_poly.type
_entity_poly.pdbx_seq_one_letter_code
_entity_poly.pdbx_strand_id
1 'polypeptide(L)'
;MKKLLPLLLALALVFSLAACGSKTDDTTTDDTQGDANAESVDLVVFAAASMTETLTEIAEMYKEVAPNVNITYNFDSSGKLLTQISEGADCDLFISAAPKQMNAMDGSLIDDKDKNPDGLDLIVTDSRIDL
;
A
#
# COMPACT_ATOMS: atom_id res chain seq x y z
N MET A 1 -49.12 -6.50 -28.75
CA MET A 1 -49.61 -7.79 -29.27
C MET A 1 -48.57 -8.83 -28.89
N LYS A 2 -48.93 -9.56 -27.90
CA LYS A 2 -49.07 -11.02 -27.86
C LYS A 2 -47.71 -11.73 -27.90
N LYS A 3 -47.26 -12.25 -26.76
CA LYS A 3 -47.39 -13.66 -26.33
C LYS A 3 -46.24 -14.49 -26.91
N LEU A 4 -45.55 -15.36 -26.28
CA LEU A 4 -45.74 -16.24 -25.15
C LEU A 4 -44.40 -16.90 -24.81
N LEU A 5 -44.09 -17.02 -23.58
CA LEU A 5 -43.56 -18.18 -22.90
C LEU A 5 -44.02 -19.53 -23.55
N PRO A 6 -43.44 -20.69 -23.45
CA PRO A 6 -42.82 -21.29 -22.28
C PRO A 6 -41.55 -22.17 -22.54
N LEU A 7 -40.81 -22.44 -21.51
CA LEU A 7 -40.82 -23.59 -20.61
C LEU A 7 -40.29 -24.90 -21.22
N LEU A 8 -39.36 -25.46 -20.55
CA LEU A 8 -39.10 -26.85 -20.18
C LEU A 8 -37.61 -27.11 -20.10
N LEU A 9 -37.09 -27.26 -18.96
CA LEU A 9 -37.14 -28.31 -17.95
C LEU A 9 -36.24 -29.52 -18.33
N ALA A 10 -35.51 -29.86 -17.36
CA ALA A 10 -34.99 -31.17 -17.00
C ALA A 10 -33.50 -31.33 -17.17
N LEU A 11 -32.83 -31.40 -16.10
CA LEU A 11 -32.60 -32.52 -15.19
C LEU A 11 -31.43 -33.39 -15.66
N ALA A 12 -30.33 -33.31 -14.95
CA ALA A 12 -29.68 -34.51 -14.49
C ALA A 12 -28.61 -34.19 -13.44
N LEU A 13 -28.93 -34.49 -12.23
CA LEU A 13 -28.08 -34.84 -11.11
C LEU A 13 -27.22 -36.09 -11.48
N VAL A 14 -25.94 -36.06 -11.19
CA VAL A 14 -25.21 -37.21 -10.65
C VAL A 14 -24.04 -36.66 -9.87
N PHE A 15 -24.09 -36.58 -8.61
CA PHE A 15 -23.56 -37.38 -7.54
C PHE A 15 -22.22 -38.09 -7.90
N SER A 16 -21.17 -37.63 -7.27
CA SER A 16 -20.13 -38.54 -6.78
C SER A 16 -19.45 -37.87 -5.55
N LEU A 17 -19.97 -38.24 -4.41
CA LEU A 17 -19.19 -38.26 -3.18
C LEU A 17 -18.21 -39.43 -3.30
N ALA A 18 -16.96 -39.18 -3.10
CA ALA A 18 -16.05 -40.16 -2.59
C ALA A 18 -15.26 -39.56 -1.46
N ALA A 19 -15.54 -40.06 -0.33
CA ALA A 19 -15.10 -39.68 0.97
C ALA A 19 -13.72 -40.30 1.30
N CYS A 20 -13.10 -39.65 2.31
CA CYS A 20 -12.25 -40.21 3.36
C CYS A 20 -10.83 -40.67 3.03
N GLY A 21 -9.96 -40.13 3.81
CA GLY A 21 -8.83 -40.90 4.30
C GLY A 21 -7.70 -40.03 4.89
N SER A 22 -7.87 -39.60 6.13
CA SER A 22 -6.90 -39.61 7.23
C SER A 22 -5.42 -39.23 7.04
N LYS A 23 -5.08 -38.18 7.79
CA LYS A 23 -4.00 -38.05 8.79
C LYS A 23 -2.56 -37.82 8.38
N THR A 24 -2.11 -36.70 8.98
CA THR A 24 -0.79 -36.38 9.59
C THR A 24 0.35 -36.19 8.63
N ASP A 25 0.96 -35.03 8.56
CA ASP A 25 1.81 -34.39 9.55
C ASP A 25 2.18 -32.98 9.12
N ASP A 26 2.18 -32.12 10.08
CA ASP A 26 2.87 -30.91 10.30
C ASP A 26 4.13 -30.69 9.43
N THR A 27 4.08 -29.69 8.55
CA THR A 27 5.25 -28.86 8.23
C THR A 27 4.71 -27.53 7.70
N THR A 28 4.63 -26.59 8.59
CA THR A 28 4.47 -25.18 8.27
C THR A 28 5.71 -24.74 7.48
N THR A 29 5.63 -24.77 6.20
CA THR A 29 6.47 -23.97 5.32
C THR A 29 5.64 -22.74 5.00
N ASP A 30 5.97 -21.65 5.67
CA ASP A 30 5.55 -20.30 5.33
C ASP A 30 6.23 -19.94 3.99
N ASP A 31 5.64 -20.42 2.91
CA ASP A 31 5.93 -19.98 1.55
C ASP A 31 5.07 -18.74 1.30
N THR A 32 5.62 -17.59 1.69
CA THR A 32 5.13 -16.29 1.19
C THR A 32 5.57 -16.15 -0.26
N GLN A 33 5.03 -17.00 -1.11
CA GLN A 33 5.12 -16.86 -2.55
C GLN A 33 4.07 -15.79 -2.93
N GLY A 34 4.56 -14.59 -3.26
CA GLY A 34 3.72 -13.52 -3.76
C GLY A 34 2.80 -14.04 -4.86
N ASP A 35 1.50 -13.80 -4.70
CA ASP A 35 0.48 -14.25 -5.63
C ASP A 35 0.77 -13.64 -7.02
N ALA A 36 1.19 -14.46 -7.96
CA ALA A 36 1.52 -14.05 -9.34
C ALA A 36 0.30 -13.45 -10.10
N ASN A 37 -0.86 -13.39 -9.46
CA ASN A 37 -2.09 -12.80 -9.97
C ASN A 37 -2.51 -11.54 -9.20
N ALA A 38 -1.64 -10.97 -8.36
CA ALA A 38 -1.91 -9.72 -7.67
C ALA A 38 -1.91 -8.55 -8.66
N GLU A 39 -2.89 -7.66 -8.54
CA GLU A 39 -2.96 -6.43 -9.33
C GLU A 39 -1.70 -5.58 -9.13
N SER A 40 -1.19 -4.97 -10.22
CA SER A 40 -0.02 -4.09 -10.14
C SER A 40 -0.35 -2.84 -9.33
N VAL A 41 0.50 -2.49 -8.38
CA VAL A 41 0.39 -1.31 -7.53
C VAL A 41 1.58 -0.40 -7.78
N ASP A 42 1.32 0.84 -8.13
CA ASP A 42 2.35 1.88 -8.24
C ASP A 42 2.36 2.70 -6.94
N LEU A 43 3.54 2.82 -6.32
CA LEU A 43 3.75 3.53 -5.07
C LEU A 43 4.74 4.68 -5.29
N VAL A 44 4.31 5.90 -5.03
CA VAL A 44 5.13 7.10 -5.11
C VAL A 44 5.66 7.47 -3.73
N VAL A 45 6.97 7.38 -3.56
CA VAL A 45 7.65 7.63 -2.29
C VAL A 45 8.51 8.87 -2.36
N PHE A 46 8.20 9.86 -1.54
CA PHE A 46 9.03 11.04 -1.34
C PHE A 46 9.96 10.79 -0.15
N ALA A 47 11.27 10.87 -0.35
CA ALA A 47 12.22 10.56 0.69
C ALA A 47 13.39 11.53 0.74
N ALA A 48 13.87 11.80 1.95
CA ALA A 48 15.05 12.65 2.14
C ALA A 48 16.24 12.12 1.35
N ALA A 49 16.94 12.99 0.64
CA ALA A 49 18.07 12.63 -0.24
C ALA A 49 19.19 11.85 0.46
N SER A 50 19.36 12.03 1.77
CA SER A 50 20.32 11.26 2.56
C SER A 50 20.01 9.76 2.64
N MET A 51 18.82 9.34 2.27
CA MET A 51 18.35 7.95 2.31
C MET A 51 18.37 7.27 0.94
N THR A 52 18.84 7.95 -0.12
CA THR A 52 18.76 7.48 -1.51
C THR A 52 19.35 6.07 -1.66
N GLU A 53 20.56 5.86 -1.19
CA GLU A 53 21.28 4.58 -1.36
C GLU A 53 20.51 3.45 -0.65
N THR A 54 20.21 3.64 0.64
CA THR A 54 19.52 2.64 1.46
C THR A 54 18.15 2.30 0.93
N LEU A 55 17.34 3.30 0.56
CA LEU A 55 15.98 3.04 0.06
C LEU A 55 15.96 2.42 -1.32
N THR A 56 16.96 2.72 -2.16
CA THR A 56 17.11 2.04 -3.45
C THR A 56 17.41 0.56 -3.25
N GLU A 57 18.30 0.21 -2.32
CA GLU A 57 18.59 -1.18 -1.99
C GLU A 57 17.38 -1.90 -1.40
N ILE A 58 16.65 -1.25 -0.49
CA ILE A 58 15.41 -1.79 0.07
C ILE A 58 14.38 -2.07 -1.04
N ALA A 59 14.22 -1.18 -2.02
CA ALA A 59 13.29 -1.39 -3.12
C ALA A 59 13.64 -2.62 -3.97
N GLU A 60 14.93 -2.85 -4.22
CA GLU A 60 15.37 -4.05 -4.94
C GLU A 60 15.05 -5.34 -4.16
N MET A 61 15.30 -5.34 -2.84
CA MET A 61 14.91 -6.48 -1.99
C MET A 61 13.40 -6.67 -1.91
N TYR A 62 12.64 -5.56 -1.90
CA TYR A 62 11.19 -5.60 -1.79
C TYR A 62 10.51 -6.24 -3.01
N LYS A 63 11.13 -6.16 -4.19
CA LYS A 63 10.66 -6.85 -5.41
C LYS A 63 10.59 -8.37 -5.26
N GLU A 64 11.44 -8.95 -4.39
CA GLU A 64 11.41 -10.39 -4.12
C GLU A 64 10.18 -10.78 -3.28
N VAL A 65 9.70 -9.86 -2.44
CA VAL A 65 8.57 -10.07 -1.53
C VAL A 65 7.24 -9.68 -2.19
N ALA A 66 7.23 -8.58 -2.94
CA ALA A 66 6.04 -8.03 -3.58
C ALA A 66 6.34 -7.61 -5.03
N PRO A 67 6.45 -8.58 -5.97
CA PRO A 67 6.83 -8.33 -7.36
C PRO A 67 5.80 -7.51 -8.14
N ASN A 68 4.57 -7.39 -7.63
CA ASN A 68 3.50 -6.59 -8.21
C ASN A 68 3.52 -5.12 -7.77
N VAL A 69 4.44 -4.72 -6.86
CA VAL A 69 4.56 -3.33 -6.39
C VAL A 69 5.70 -2.62 -7.10
N ASN A 70 5.39 -1.52 -7.79
CA ASN A 70 6.34 -0.66 -8.45
C ASN A 70 6.59 0.57 -7.57
N ILE A 71 7.79 0.73 -7.04
CA ILE A 71 8.14 1.89 -6.21
C ILE A 71 8.86 2.93 -7.05
N THR A 72 8.33 4.14 -7.07
CA THR A 72 8.95 5.32 -7.70
C THR A 72 9.38 6.29 -6.61
N TYR A 73 10.66 6.65 -6.57
CA TYR A 73 11.18 7.60 -5.60
C TYR A 73 11.34 9.01 -6.14
N ASN A 74 11.00 10.00 -5.30
CA ASN A 74 11.41 11.39 -5.45
C ASN A 74 12.34 11.73 -4.28
N PHE A 75 13.63 11.87 -4.57
CA PHE A 75 14.66 12.20 -3.58
C PHE A 75 15.03 13.68 -3.62
N ASP A 76 14.80 14.41 -2.55
CA ASP A 76 15.25 15.79 -2.37
C ASP A 76 15.40 16.10 -0.86
N SER A 77 15.68 17.34 -0.49
CA SER A 77 15.61 17.75 0.91
C SER A 77 14.17 17.64 1.43
N SER A 78 14.01 17.21 2.68
CA SER A 78 12.67 17.04 3.28
C SER A 78 11.82 18.33 3.21
N GLY A 79 12.46 19.51 3.28
CA GLY A 79 11.75 20.79 3.15
C GLY A 79 11.17 21.02 1.75
N LYS A 80 11.92 20.70 0.69
CA LYS A 80 11.42 20.83 -0.69
C LYS A 80 10.32 19.80 -0.98
N LEU A 81 10.47 18.58 -0.46
CA LEU A 81 9.45 17.54 -0.59
C LEU A 81 8.15 17.95 0.10
N LEU A 82 8.24 18.52 1.31
CA LEU A 82 7.07 19.10 1.99
C LEU A 82 6.39 20.16 1.12
N THR A 83 7.17 21.06 0.51
CA THR A 83 6.60 22.09 -0.38
C THR A 83 5.87 21.46 -1.56
N GLN A 84 6.44 20.48 -2.22
CA GLN A 84 5.80 19.77 -3.34
C GLN A 84 4.48 19.11 -2.91
N ILE A 85 4.48 18.44 -1.75
CA ILE A 85 3.27 17.80 -1.20
C ILE A 85 2.21 18.85 -0.88
N SER A 86 2.59 19.97 -0.25
CA SER A 86 1.64 21.04 0.07
C SER A 86 1.08 21.76 -1.16
N GLU A 87 1.79 21.70 -2.29
CA GLU A 87 1.35 22.20 -3.60
C GLU A 87 0.51 21.17 -4.38
N GLY A 88 0.29 19.97 -3.81
CA GLY A 88 -0.58 18.95 -4.36
C GLY A 88 0.14 17.89 -5.21
N ALA A 89 1.44 17.69 -5.01
CA ALA A 89 2.13 16.58 -5.65
C ALA A 89 1.62 15.23 -5.09
N ASP A 90 1.40 14.27 -5.97
CA ASP A 90 1.02 12.91 -5.59
C ASP A 90 2.16 12.26 -4.78
N CYS A 91 1.84 11.81 -3.58
CA CYS A 91 2.78 11.18 -2.66
C CYS A 91 2.03 10.19 -1.77
N ASP A 92 2.35 8.90 -1.91
CA ASP A 92 1.74 7.86 -1.08
C ASP A 92 2.47 7.68 0.24
N LEU A 93 3.79 7.87 0.23
CA LEU A 93 4.63 7.74 1.42
C LEU A 93 5.68 8.85 1.47
N PHE A 94 5.72 9.59 2.57
CA PHE A 94 6.76 10.59 2.82
C PHE A 94 7.70 10.17 3.95
N ILE A 95 9.01 10.12 3.65
CA ILE A 95 10.07 9.78 4.61
C ILE A 95 10.96 11.00 4.82
N SER A 96 10.74 11.69 5.93
CA SER A 96 11.49 12.88 6.32
C SER A 96 12.71 12.53 7.17
N ALA A 97 13.82 13.24 6.96
CA ALA A 97 15.01 13.13 7.80
C ALA A 97 14.86 13.83 9.16
N ALA A 98 13.76 14.57 9.38
CA ALA A 98 13.54 15.30 10.64
C ALA A 98 12.03 15.43 10.94
N PRO A 99 11.65 15.44 12.21
CA PRO A 99 10.24 15.53 12.62
C PRO A 99 9.60 16.87 12.27
N LYS A 100 10.38 17.91 12.03
CA LYS A 100 9.86 19.25 11.71
C LYS A 100 8.93 19.26 10.50
N GLN A 101 9.30 18.57 9.44
CA GLN A 101 8.49 18.51 8.22
C GLN A 101 7.23 17.67 8.42
N MET A 102 7.33 16.60 9.18
CA MET A 102 6.17 15.80 9.55
C MET A 102 5.19 16.61 10.42
N ASN A 103 5.71 17.35 11.41
CA ASN A 103 4.87 18.21 12.25
C ASN A 103 4.12 19.27 11.46
N ALA A 104 4.77 19.85 10.43
CA ALA A 104 4.20 20.92 9.62
C ALA A 104 2.98 20.49 8.78
N MET A 105 2.75 19.19 8.60
CA MET A 105 1.63 18.64 7.82
C MET A 105 0.71 17.76 8.66
N ASP A 106 0.92 17.68 9.95
CA ASP A 106 0.16 16.87 10.88
C ASP A 106 -1.05 17.64 11.42
N GLY A 107 -2.26 17.21 11.01
CA GLY A 107 -3.51 17.83 11.43
C GLY A 107 -3.76 17.80 12.93
N SER A 108 -3.16 16.83 13.66
CA SER A 108 -3.23 16.79 15.13
C SER A 108 -2.51 17.97 15.80
N LEU A 109 -1.63 18.66 15.07
CA LEU A 109 -0.85 19.81 15.50
C LEU A 109 -1.35 21.13 14.89
N ILE A 110 -2.54 21.16 14.32
CA ILE A 110 -3.08 22.32 13.57
C ILE A 110 -3.21 23.60 14.43
N ASP A 111 -3.41 23.45 15.72
CA ASP A 111 -3.50 24.55 16.68
C ASP A 111 -2.13 24.99 17.24
N ASP A 112 -1.08 24.20 17.02
CA ASP A 112 0.30 24.49 17.43
C ASP A 112 1.04 25.21 16.29
N LYS A 113 0.99 26.55 16.27
CA LYS A 113 1.57 27.36 15.20
C LYS A 113 3.11 27.34 15.16
N ASP A 114 3.76 26.87 16.21
CA ASP A 114 5.21 26.67 16.21
C ASP A 114 5.61 25.38 15.45
N LYS A 115 4.74 24.38 15.45
CA LYS A 115 4.96 23.08 14.77
C LYS A 115 4.30 22.99 13.41
N ASN A 116 3.05 23.46 13.30
CA ASN A 116 2.26 23.46 12.07
C ASN A 116 1.81 24.89 11.74
N PRO A 117 2.74 25.75 11.23
CA PRO A 117 2.47 27.17 11.02
C PRO A 117 1.37 27.43 9.98
N ASP A 118 1.31 26.59 8.96
CA ASP A 118 0.38 26.75 7.84
C ASP A 118 -0.96 26.03 8.07
N GLY A 119 -1.08 25.26 9.15
CA GLY A 119 -2.30 24.55 9.53
C GLY A 119 -2.65 23.43 8.53
N LEU A 120 -1.64 22.73 8.03
CA LEU A 120 -1.83 21.64 7.09
C LEU A 120 -2.34 20.37 7.80
N ASP A 121 -3.18 19.61 7.10
CA ASP A 121 -3.67 18.30 7.51
C ASP A 121 -3.55 17.34 6.31
N LEU A 122 -2.34 16.83 6.09
CA LEU A 122 -1.99 16.03 4.92
C LEU A 122 -1.56 14.60 5.27
N ILE A 123 -1.45 14.29 6.57
CA ILE A 123 -1.10 12.94 7.03
C ILE A 123 -2.38 12.15 7.29
N VAL A 124 -2.47 10.98 6.68
CA VAL A 124 -3.57 10.04 6.98
C VAL A 124 -3.55 9.71 8.47
N THR A 125 -4.69 9.80 9.12
CA THR A 125 -4.84 9.54 10.56
C THR A 125 -4.19 8.20 10.95
N ASP A 126 -3.40 8.23 12.02
CA ASP A 126 -2.69 7.07 12.58
C ASP A 126 -1.63 6.42 11.66
N SER A 127 -1.28 7.04 10.53
CA SER A 127 -0.24 6.52 9.62
C SER A 127 1.18 7.03 9.93
N ARG A 128 1.32 8.03 10.80
CA ARG A 128 2.62 8.61 11.14
C ARG A 128 3.40 7.69 12.09
N ILE A 129 4.67 7.46 11.74
CA ILE A 129 5.63 6.72 12.56
C ILE A 129 6.87 7.59 12.79
N ASP A 130 7.22 7.84 14.03
CA ASP A 130 8.46 8.51 14.43
C ASP A 130 9.46 7.45 14.93
N LEU A 131 10.69 7.45 14.38
CA LEU A 131 11.76 6.51 14.68
C LEU A 131 12.78 7.13 15.63
#